data_9c55d84e0fdce0f784550dc13f042968
#
_entry.id   9c55d84e0fdce0f784550dc13f042968
#
_cell.length_a   1.000
_cell.length_b   1.000
_cell.length_c   1.000
_cell.angle_alpha   90.00
_cell.angle_beta   90.00
_cell.angle_gamma   90.00
#
_symmetry.space_group_name_H-M   'P 1'
#
loop_
_entity.id
_entity.type
_entity.pdbx_description
1 polymer ?
#
loop_
_entity_poly.entity_id
_entity_poly.type
_entity_poly.pdbx_seq_one_letter_code
_entity_poly.pdbx_strand_id
1 'polypeptide(L)'
;MRNKTIIKALLLLLALTCWASAKAQLEDPCEITCNVEMPVCSETDVTLSVPNNYQYSFSWSPGGQTTSSITVRPFSTTTYRVEVREAETDSLICQNEFKVEVMPRFRLKFRQLKLTCSNYEEENGNDAQAIVAVDTVSEAYEPPFNYEWQLSPLHIAPNDPTWAIGLRAFKYYHIKVTDGRGCVQHDSVKLKAYPNPVIEISTDPSDTVYLQNPHVTYSFENLSIDSLPLSNFYWILNQQYNITSTELEPRFTYVETGEYSTDLKVYNPQGCDTTYSHTVKVEPVKLKIPNVFTPNGDGTNDYFIISLDGGSDLKGTRDGDGGSGAEYEGYEPLSRYYESTELTIFNRWGRVVYHSKDYQNDWDGDNLSDGTYFYVLKCHGLKNDATYQGSVMIIKSQRK
;
A
#
# COMPACT_ATOMS: atom_id res chain seq x y z
N MET A 1 -7.06 -77.14 -67.65
CA MET A 1 -6.99 -77.43 -69.09
C MET A 1 -7.06 -76.16 -69.85
N ARG A 2 -5.97 -75.93 -70.62
CA ARG A 2 -5.94 -75.25 -71.92
C ARG A 2 -6.54 -73.81 -72.00
N ASN A 3 -5.93 -72.85 -72.61
CA ASN A 3 -4.77 -72.64 -73.50
C ASN A 3 -4.59 -71.14 -73.56
N LYS A 4 -3.40 -70.57 -73.37
CA LYS A 4 -2.48 -70.17 -74.42
C LYS A 4 -3.15 -69.61 -75.69
N THR A 5 -2.89 -68.32 -75.97
CA THR A 5 -1.99 -67.90 -77.05
C THR A 5 -2.04 -66.37 -77.15
N ILE A 6 -1.00 -65.62 -76.80
CA ILE A 6 -0.06 -64.98 -77.65
C ILE A 6 -0.67 -64.51 -79.00
N ILE A 7 -0.82 -63.19 -79.13
CA ILE A 7 -0.54 -62.49 -80.38
C ILE A 7 0.28 -61.21 -80.01
N LYS A 8 1.54 -61.31 -80.28
CA LYS A 8 2.39 -60.18 -80.57
C LYS A 8 1.99 -59.67 -81.99
N ALA A 9 1.52 -58.47 -82.05
CA ALA A 9 1.47 -57.67 -83.26
C ALA A 9 2.01 -56.34 -82.86
N LEU A 10 3.19 -56.14 -83.10
CA LEU A 10 3.83 -55.37 -84.17
C LEU A 10 3.08 -54.06 -84.44
N LEU A 11 3.48 -53.08 -83.71
CA LEU A 11 3.14 -51.71 -83.94
C LEU A 11 4.37 -51.03 -84.49
N LEU A 12 4.39 -51.02 -85.82
CA LEU A 12 5.24 -50.08 -86.56
C LEU A 12 4.56 -48.75 -86.60
N LEU A 13 5.27 -47.77 -86.13
CA LEU A 13 5.35 -46.39 -86.57
C LEU A 13 4.13 -45.79 -87.24
N LEU A 14 3.51 -44.89 -86.51
CA LEU A 14 3.12 -43.61 -87.00
C LEU A 14 3.61 -42.57 -85.93
N ALA A 15 4.78 -42.08 -86.21
CA ALA A 15 5.25 -40.85 -85.62
C ALA A 15 4.41 -39.73 -86.17
N LEU A 16 3.22 -39.55 -85.63
CA LEU A 16 2.54 -38.26 -85.66
C LEU A 16 3.17 -37.39 -84.63
N THR A 17 4.06 -36.56 -85.08
CA THR A 17 4.53 -35.40 -84.38
C THR A 17 3.32 -34.54 -84.07
N CYS A 18 2.68 -34.87 -82.93
CA CYS A 18 1.83 -33.91 -82.30
C CYS A 18 2.78 -32.85 -81.71
N TRP A 19 3.03 -31.85 -82.40
CA TRP A 19 3.46 -30.61 -81.83
C TRP A 19 2.34 -30.14 -80.93
N ALA A 20 2.30 -30.70 -79.74
CA ALA A 20 1.68 -30.01 -78.66
C ALA A 20 2.48 -28.73 -78.47
N SER A 21 1.98 -27.69 -79.05
CA SER A 21 2.32 -26.34 -78.64
C SER A 21 2.09 -26.35 -77.11
N ALA A 22 3.14 -26.56 -76.38
CA ALA A 22 3.17 -26.13 -74.99
C ALA A 22 2.93 -24.62 -75.09
N LYS A 23 1.66 -24.22 -75.08
CA LYS A 23 1.38 -22.88 -74.62
C LYS A 23 2.01 -22.81 -73.27
N ALA A 24 3.22 -22.24 -73.20
CA ALA A 24 3.69 -21.69 -71.95
C ALA A 24 2.51 -20.85 -71.44
N GLN A 25 1.84 -21.34 -70.46
CA GLN A 25 0.80 -20.57 -69.78
C GLN A 25 1.60 -19.37 -69.23
N LEU A 26 1.44 -18.21 -69.88
CA LEU A 26 2.01 -16.96 -69.43
C LEU A 26 1.40 -16.84 -67.98
N GLU A 27 2.22 -17.01 -66.98
CA GLU A 27 1.82 -16.71 -65.62
C GLU A 27 1.35 -15.24 -65.61
N ASP A 28 0.20 -15.00 -65.03
CA ASP A 28 -0.30 -13.63 -64.87
C ASP A 28 0.67 -12.87 -63.97
N PRO A 29 1.33 -11.82 -64.48
CA PRO A 29 2.33 -11.10 -63.68
C PRO A 29 1.76 -10.45 -62.41
N CYS A 30 0.46 -10.36 -62.29
CA CYS A 30 -0.25 -9.83 -61.16
C CYS A 30 -0.97 -10.89 -60.28
N GLU A 31 -0.76 -12.17 -60.57
CA GLU A 31 -1.35 -13.22 -59.72
C GLU A 31 -0.72 -13.20 -58.33
N ILE A 32 -1.52 -12.81 -57.32
CA ILE A 32 -1.06 -12.75 -55.94
C ILE A 32 -1.20 -14.11 -55.30
N THR A 33 -0.09 -14.66 -54.82
CA THR A 33 -0.05 -15.88 -54.01
C THR A 33 0.13 -15.51 -52.51
N CYS A 34 -0.50 -16.28 -51.66
CA CYS A 34 -0.42 -16.12 -50.19
C CYS A 34 0.12 -17.40 -49.58
N ASN A 35 1.02 -17.26 -48.60
CA ASN A 35 1.68 -18.38 -47.92
C ASN A 35 0.84 -19.07 -46.82
N VAL A 36 -0.34 -18.51 -46.47
CA VAL A 36 -1.20 -19.00 -45.41
C VAL A 36 -2.65 -19.02 -45.86
N GLU A 37 -3.45 -19.89 -45.30
CA GLU A 37 -4.89 -19.95 -45.53
C GLU A 37 -5.62 -18.85 -44.76
N MET A 38 -6.73 -18.34 -45.32
CA MET A 38 -7.55 -17.30 -44.71
C MET A 38 -8.78 -17.90 -44.02
N PRO A 39 -9.28 -17.30 -42.92
CA PRO A 39 -8.75 -16.08 -42.25
C PRO A 39 -7.60 -16.38 -41.32
N VAL A 40 -6.72 -15.39 -41.08
CA VAL A 40 -5.57 -15.47 -40.16
C VAL A 40 -5.85 -14.79 -38.82
N CYS A 41 -5.07 -15.12 -37.80
CA CYS A 41 -5.09 -14.38 -36.57
C CYS A 41 -4.50 -12.98 -36.73
N SER A 42 -4.96 -12.03 -35.94
CA SER A 42 -4.36 -10.69 -35.89
C SER A 42 -2.85 -10.77 -35.58
N GLU A 43 -2.05 -9.96 -36.28
CA GLU A 43 -0.58 -9.91 -36.18
C GLU A 43 0.14 -11.18 -36.69
N THR A 44 -0.51 -12.04 -37.45
CA THR A 44 0.16 -13.13 -38.12
C THR A 44 1.00 -12.59 -39.27
N ASP A 45 2.23 -13.13 -39.46
CA ASP A 45 3.06 -12.84 -40.61
C ASP A 45 2.47 -13.49 -41.86
N VAL A 46 2.02 -12.66 -42.79
CA VAL A 46 1.45 -13.08 -44.08
C VAL A 46 2.39 -12.63 -45.18
N THR A 47 2.84 -13.56 -46.00
CA THR A 47 3.65 -13.24 -47.18
C THR A 47 2.79 -13.29 -48.43
N LEU A 48 2.73 -12.15 -49.12
CA LEU A 48 2.09 -12.01 -50.42
C LEU A 48 3.18 -11.92 -51.49
N SER A 49 3.02 -12.64 -52.59
CA SER A 49 4.01 -12.65 -53.67
C SER A 49 3.34 -12.64 -55.01
N VAL A 50 3.98 -11.99 -55.97
CA VAL A 50 3.68 -12.05 -57.41
C VAL A 50 4.88 -12.62 -58.14
N PRO A 51 4.71 -13.14 -59.40
CA PRO A 51 5.80 -13.64 -60.21
C PRO A 51 6.91 -12.60 -60.36
N ASN A 52 8.15 -12.99 -60.05
CA ASN A 52 9.30 -12.09 -60.09
C ASN A 52 9.94 -12.12 -61.50
N ASN A 53 10.02 -10.96 -62.16
CA ASN A 53 10.70 -10.78 -63.42
C ASN A 53 11.57 -9.50 -63.36
N TYR A 54 12.82 -9.56 -63.86
CA TYR A 54 13.73 -8.42 -63.88
C TYR A 54 13.24 -7.24 -64.73
N GLN A 55 12.26 -7.49 -65.62
CA GLN A 55 11.63 -6.46 -66.45
C GLN A 55 10.49 -5.72 -65.77
N TYR A 56 10.16 -6.11 -64.51
CA TYR A 56 9.04 -5.54 -63.76
C TYR A 56 9.51 -4.72 -62.57
N SER A 57 8.81 -3.65 -62.32
CA SER A 57 8.82 -2.92 -61.07
C SER A 57 7.49 -3.13 -60.36
N PHE A 58 7.53 -3.15 -59.00
CA PHE A 58 6.38 -3.46 -58.18
C PHE A 58 6.07 -2.29 -57.24
N SER A 59 4.80 -2.07 -56.98
CA SER A 59 4.37 -1.13 -55.93
C SER A 59 3.19 -1.69 -55.17
N TRP A 60 3.35 -1.89 -53.89
CA TRP A 60 2.31 -2.39 -53.00
C TRP A 60 1.66 -1.27 -52.18
N SER A 61 0.34 -1.34 -52.01
CA SER A 61 -0.45 -0.45 -51.17
C SER A 61 -1.42 -1.27 -50.30
N PRO A 62 -1.57 -0.97 -49.01
CA PRO A 62 -0.78 0.00 -48.24
C PRO A 62 0.64 -0.50 -47.96
N GLY A 63 1.57 0.42 -47.67
CA GLY A 63 2.93 0.11 -47.26
C GLY A 63 4.05 0.56 -48.18
N GLY A 64 3.78 0.73 -49.51
CA GLY A 64 4.73 1.28 -50.47
C GLY A 64 5.95 0.40 -50.76
N GLN A 65 5.89 -0.91 -50.47
CA GLN A 65 6.97 -1.85 -50.77
C GLN A 65 7.08 -2.06 -52.28
N THR A 66 8.32 -2.26 -52.77
CA THR A 66 8.65 -2.33 -54.23
C THR A 66 9.25 -3.68 -54.63
N THR A 67 9.12 -4.67 -53.82
CA THR A 67 9.62 -6.03 -54.07
C THR A 67 8.51 -6.94 -54.60
N SER A 68 8.85 -7.99 -55.33
CA SER A 68 7.89 -8.99 -55.85
C SER A 68 7.22 -9.79 -54.71
N SER A 69 7.76 -9.75 -53.48
CA SER A 69 7.21 -10.40 -52.30
C SER A 69 7.29 -9.46 -51.10
N ILE A 70 6.20 -9.39 -50.32
CA ILE A 70 6.11 -8.58 -49.11
C ILE A 70 5.63 -9.44 -47.96
N THR A 71 6.13 -9.17 -46.72
CA THR A 71 5.59 -9.75 -45.50
C THR A 71 4.87 -8.66 -44.74
N VAL A 72 3.62 -8.89 -44.40
CA VAL A 72 2.72 -7.97 -43.68
C VAL A 72 2.16 -8.60 -42.43
N ARG A 73 1.85 -7.77 -41.42
CA ARG A 73 1.26 -8.21 -40.11
C ARG A 73 0.00 -7.41 -39.82
N PRO A 74 -1.12 -7.69 -40.49
CA PRO A 74 -2.31 -6.88 -40.33
C PRO A 74 -3.00 -7.13 -38.96
N PHE A 75 -3.43 -6.02 -38.34
CA PHE A 75 -4.26 -6.07 -37.12
C PHE A 75 -5.74 -6.33 -37.42
N SER A 76 -6.20 -5.98 -38.60
CA SER A 76 -7.57 -6.12 -39.04
C SER A 76 -7.58 -6.49 -40.51
N THR A 77 -8.70 -7.02 -40.98
CA THR A 77 -8.90 -7.34 -42.41
C THR A 77 -8.48 -6.16 -43.28
N THR A 78 -7.50 -6.41 -44.14
CA THR A 78 -6.85 -5.39 -44.95
C THR A 78 -6.72 -5.88 -46.39
N THR A 79 -7.09 -5.05 -47.36
CA THR A 79 -6.87 -5.32 -48.76
C THR A 79 -5.54 -4.73 -49.21
N TYR A 80 -4.67 -5.59 -49.74
CA TYR A 80 -3.39 -5.22 -50.34
C TYR A 80 -3.53 -5.23 -51.85
N ARG A 81 -3.01 -4.18 -52.47
CA ARG A 81 -3.01 -4.01 -53.92
C ARG A 81 -1.57 -3.96 -54.42
N VAL A 82 -1.30 -4.66 -55.49
CA VAL A 82 -0.04 -4.58 -56.21
C VAL A 82 -0.26 -3.94 -57.57
N GLU A 83 0.61 -3.03 -57.97
CA GLU A 83 0.79 -2.56 -59.35
C GLU A 83 2.10 -3.11 -59.88
N VAL A 84 2.02 -3.74 -61.04
CA VAL A 84 3.19 -4.25 -61.75
C VAL A 84 3.38 -3.39 -63.00
N ARG A 85 4.56 -2.81 -63.13
CA ARG A 85 4.91 -1.91 -64.23
C ARG A 85 6.14 -2.42 -64.95
N GLU A 86 6.29 -2.05 -66.20
CA GLU A 86 7.52 -2.29 -66.94
C GLU A 86 8.67 -1.44 -66.39
N ALA A 87 9.79 -2.06 -66.05
CA ALA A 87 10.88 -1.38 -65.33
C ALA A 87 11.57 -0.27 -66.17
N GLU A 88 11.56 -0.38 -67.51
CA GLU A 88 12.21 0.60 -68.36
C GLU A 88 11.30 1.80 -68.71
N THR A 89 10.01 1.56 -68.92
CA THR A 89 9.06 2.55 -69.41
C THR A 89 8.11 3.12 -68.39
N ASP A 90 8.08 2.50 -67.21
CA ASP A 90 7.12 2.76 -66.10
C ASP A 90 5.64 2.59 -66.54
N SER A 91 5.41 1.89 -67.63
CA SER A 91 4.06 1.62 -68.15
C SER A 91 3.38 0.58 -67.23
N LEU A 92 2.12 0.83 -66.86
CA LEU A 92 1.34 -0.11 -66.06
C LEU A 92 1.05 -1.37 -66.91
N ILE A 93 1.48 -2.54 -66.41
CA ILE A 93 1.20 -3.83 -67.00
C ILE A 93 -0.14 -4.36 -66.48
N CYS A 94 -0.26 -4.43 -65.19
CA CYS A 94 -1.47 -4.88 -64.52
C CYS A 94 -1.50 -4.46 -63.06
N GLN A 95 -2.65 -4.65 -62.42
CA GLN A 95 -2.84 -4.47 -60.98
C GLN A 95 -3.77 -5.56 -60.48
N ASN A 96 -3.57 -5.96 -59.21
CA ASN A 96 -4.42 -6.93 -58.57
C ASN A 96 -4.54 -6.63 -57.06
N GLU A 97 -5.57 -7.15 -56.43
CA GLU A 97 -5.87 -6.96 -55.03
C GLU A 97 -6.02 -8.31 -54.32
N PHE A 98 -5.53 -8.38 -53.10
CA PHE A 98 -5.69 -9.55 -52.24
C PHE A 98 -6.18 -9.10 -50.84
N LYS A 99 -7.31 -9.64 -50.44
CA LYS A 99 -7.90 -9.35 -49.13
C LYS A 99 -7.34 -10.33 -48.10
N VAL A 100 -6.49 -9.84 -47.20
CA VAL A 100 -6.06 -10.59 -46.03
C VAL A 100 -7.16 -10.50 -44.98
N GLU A 101 -7.91 -11.56 -44.82
CA GLU A 101 -8.97 -11.62 -43.81
C GLU A 101 -8.38 -11.93 -42.43
N VAL A 102 -8.61 -11.03 -41.48
CA VAL A 102 -8.11 -11.17 -40.13
C VAL A 102 -9.25 -11.40 -39.18
N MET A 103 -9.13 -12.44 -38.35
CA MET A 103 -10.10 -12.73 -37.32
C MET A 103 -10.05 -11.64 -36.25
N PRO A 104 -11.19 -11.13 -35.79
CA PRO A 104 -11.25 -10.20 -34.65
C PRO A 104 -10.62 -10.83 -33.42
N ARG A 105 -9.93 -10.00 -32.62
CA ARG A 105 -9.39 -10.45 -31.34
C ARG A 105 -10.52 -10.75 -30.36
N PHE A 106 -10.44 -11.86 -29.67
CA PHE A 106 -11.30 -12.10 -28.50
C PHE A 106 -10.80 -11.29 -27.30
N ARG A 107 -11.70 -10.98 -26.38
CA ARG A 107 -11.39 -10.22 -25.18
C ARG A 107 -11.40 -11.12 -23.97
N LEU A 108 -10.58 -10.78 -22.98
CA LEU A 108 -10.57 -11.44 -21.69
C LEU A 108 -11.31 -10.58 -20.67
N LYS A 109 -12.05 -11.22 -19.79
CA LYS A 109 -12.69 -10.63 -18.62
C LYS A 109 -12.10 -11.25 -17.38
N PHE A 110 -11.69 -10.41 -16.44
CA PHE A 110 -11.18 -10.84 -15.15
C PHE A 110 -12.18 -10.53 -14.06
N ARG A 111 -12.33 -11.46 -13.14
CA ARG A 111 -13.07 -11.26 -11.90
C ARG A 111 -12.19 -11.68 -10.73
N GLN A 112 -11.94 -10.76 -9.82
CA GLN A 112 -11.32 -11.08 -8.55
C GLN A 112 -12.35 -11.75 -7.65
N LEU A 113 -12.07 -12.98 -7.21
CA LEU A 113 -13.00 -13.80 -6.41
C LEU A 113 -12.83 -13.53 -4.92
N LYS A 114 -11.57 -13.34 -4.49
CA LYS A 114 -11.23 -13.06 -3.11
C LYS A 114 -10.27 -11.88 -3.06
N LEU A 115 -10.60 -10.91 -2.21
CA LEU A 115 -9.71 -9.83 -1.83
C LEU A 115 -8.89 -10.28 -0.63
N THR A 116 -7.69 -9.77 -0.49
CA THR A 116 -6.80 -10.02 0.64
C THR A 116 -6.56 -8.72 1.39
N CYS A 117 -6.20 -8.83 2.66
CA CYS A 117 -5.71 -7.70 3.43
C CYS A 117 -4.24 -7.44 3.08
N SER A 118 -3.86 -6.19 2.91
CA SER A 118 -2.47 -5.85 2.64
C SER A 118 -2.14 -4.44 3.09
N ASN A 119 -1.02 -4.29 3.76
CA ASN A 119 -0.37 -2.99 3.90
C ASN A 119 0.32 -2.63 2.58
N TYR A 120 0.36 -1.33 2.24
CA TYR A 120 1.04 -0.85 1.03
C TYR A 120 2.51 -1.27 0.96
N GLU A 121 3.13 -1.59 2.09
CA GLU A 121 4.55 -1.88 2.24
C GLU A 121 4.85 -3.36 2.55
N GLU A 122 3.87 -4.16 2.98
CA GLU A 122 4.09 -5.55 3.32
C GLU A 122 3.38 -6.51 2.36
N GLU A 123 4.14 -7.40 1.75
CA GLU A 123 3.67 -8.44 0.83
C GLU A 123 2.90 -9.59 1.53
N ASN A 124 2.26 -9.33 2.67
CA ASN A 124 1.76 -10.37 3.57
C ASN A 124 0.46 -11.05 3.15
N GLY A 125 -0.32 -10.45 2.27
CA GLY A 125 -1.53 -11.08 1.76
C GLY A 125 -1.26 -11.94 0.53
N ASN A 126 -1.32 -13.25 0.63
CA ASN A 126 -1.10 -14.21 -0.46
C ASN A 126 -2.30 -15.15 -0.70
N ASP A 127 -3.50 -14.72 -0.39
CA ASP A 127 -4.72 -15.51 -0.49
C ASP A 127 -5.74 -14.96 -1.49
N ALA A 128 -5.37 -13.91 -2.22
CA ALA A 128 -6.21 -13.36 -3.27
C ALA A 128 -6.41 -14.37 -4.41
N GLN A 129 -7.54 -14.27 -5.08
CA GLN A 129 -7.93 -15.18 -6.16
C GLN A 129 -8.51 -14.39 -7.32
N ALA A 130 -8.20 -14.84 -8.54
CA ALA A 130 -8.73 -14.27 -9.76
C ALA A 130 -9.15 -15.35 -10.74
N ILE A 131 -10.23 -15.13 -11.45
CA ILE A 131 -10.69 -15.96 -12.56
C ILE A 131 -10.69 -15.15 -13.84
N VAL A 132 -10.27 -15.77 -14.93
CA VAL A 132 -10.35 -15.23 -16.27
C VAL A 132 -11.42 -15.97 -17.07
N ALA A 133 -12.13 -15.24 -17.92
CA ALA A 133 -13.05 -15.81 -18.89
C ALA A 133 -12.87 -15.13 -20.24
N VAL A 134 -13.13 -15.84 -21.31
CA VAL A 134 -13.24 -15.24 -22.65
C VAL A 134 -14.57 -14.50 -22.73
N ASP A 135 -14.55 -13.27 -23.26
CA ASP A 135 -15.77 -12.51 -23.52
C ASP A 135 -16.47 -13.07 -24.76
N THR A 136 -17.53 -13.80 -24.53
CA THR A 136 -18.31 -14.51 -25.55
C THR A 136 -19.26 -13.60 -26.37
N VAL A 137 -19.23 -12.28 -26.13
CA VAL A 137 -20.09 -11.34 -26.87
C VAL A 137 -19.59 -11.09 -28.31
N SER A 138 -18.32 -11.38 -28.59
CA SER A 138 -17.79 -11.33 -29.94
C SER A 138 -17.74 -12.76 -30.52
N GLU A 139 -18.40 -13.03 -31.64
CA GLU A 139 -18.45 -14.34 -32.34
C GLU A 139 -17.10 -14.79 -32.94
N ALA A 140 -16.00 -14.19 -32.53
CA ALA A 140 -14.69 -14.27 -33.16
C ALA A 140 -13.71 -15.24 -32.51
N TYR A 141 -14.18 -16.29 -31.89
CA TYR A 141 -13.34 -17.27 -31.19
C TYR A 141 -13.80 -18.70 -31.47
N GLU A 142 -12.90 -19.64 -31.32
CA GLU A 142 -13.20 -21.06 -31.43
C GLU A 142 -12.68 -21.84 -30.22
N PRO A 143 -13.56 -22.50 -29.42
CA PRO A 143 -13.09 -23.39 -28.38
C PRO A 143 -12.42 -24.65 -28.99
N PRO A 144 -11.56 -25.36 -28.20
CA PRO A 144 -11.26 -25.13 -26.81
C PRO A 144 -10.22 -24.03 -26.61
N PHE A 145 -10.24 -23.41 -25.42
CA PHE A 145 -9.23 -22.44 -25.02
C PHE A 145 -8.15 -23.09 -24.17
N ASN A 146 -6.90 -22.72 -24.42
CA ASN A 146 -5.75 -23.03 -23.56
C ASN A 146 -5.35 -21.78 -22.77
N TYR A 147 -5.25 -21.90 -21.44
CA TYR A 147 -4.94 -20.81 -20.52
C TYR A 147 -3.56 -21.04 -19.91
N GLU A 148 -2.67 -20.09 -20.07
CA GLU A 148 -1.29 -20.14 -19.60
C GLU A 148 -0.97 -18.89 -18.77
N TRP A 149 -1.13 -18.98 -17.45
CA TRP A 149 -0.70 -17.93 -16.52
C TRP A 149 0.82 -17.93 -16.40
N GLN A 150 1.39 -16.72 -16.30
CA GLN A 150 2.83 -16.58 -15.94
C GLN A 150 3.02 -16.77 -14.43
N LEU A 151 2.65 -17.94 -13.93
CA LEU A 151 2.65 -18.32 -12.51
C LEU A 151 3.23 -19.72 -12.33
N SER A 152 3.69 -20.00 -11.10
CA SER A 152 3.96 -21.38 -10.70
C SER A 152 2.67 -22.20 -10.72
N PRO A 153 2.71 -23.48 -11.09
CA PRO A 153 1.53 -24.38 -11.07
C PRO A 153 0.82 -24.44 -9.71
N LEU A 154 1.51 -24.16 -8.61
CA LEU A 154 0.94 -24.10 -7.25
C LEU A 154 -0.07 -22.95 -7.08
N HIS A 155 -0.02 -21.97 -7.97
CA HIS A 155 -0.94 -20.84 -7.98
C HIS A 155 -2.10 -20.98 -8.97
N ILE A 156 -2.28 -22.18 -9.55
CA ILE A 156 -3.39 -22.49 -10.43
C ILE A 156 -4.30 -23.48 -9.70
N ALA A 157 -5.61 -23.24 -9.75
CA ALA A 157 -6.57 -24.14 -9.10
C ALA A 157 -6.52 -25.54 -9.73
N PRO A 158 -6.53 -26.61 -8.92
CA PRO A 158 -6.58 -27.96 -9.46
C PRO A 158 -7.80 -28.13 -10.38
N ASN A 159 -7.57 -28.61 -11.58
CA ASN A 159 -8.62 -28.89 -12.59
C ASN A 159 -9.34 -27.66 -13.20
N ASP A 160 -8.88 -26.43 -12.92
CA ASP A 160 -9.42 -25.22 -13.55
C ASP A 160 -8.29 -24.24 -13.90
N PRO A 161 -7.78 -24.27 -15.14
CA PRO A 161 -6.70 -23.39 -15.57
C PRO A 161 -7.13 -21.93 -15.70
N THR A 162 -8.42 -21.61 -15.61
CA THR A 162 -8.91 -20.24 -15.61
C THR A 162 -8.78 -19.56 -14.27
N TRP A 163 -8.56 -20.31 -13.19
CA TRP A 163 -8.63 -19.86 -11.82
C TRP A 163 -7.24 -19.83 -11.18
N ALA A 164 -6.75 -18.63 -10.91
CA ALA A 164 -5.50 -18.38 -10.19
C ALA A 164 -5.77 -18.13 -8.69
N ILE A 165 -4.97 -18.74 -7.82
CA ILE A 165 -5.11 -18.79 -6.35
C ILE A 165 -3.81 -18.42 -5.66
N GLY A 166 -3.87 -18.05 -4.38
CA GLY A 166 -2.69 -17.74 -3.58
C GLY A 166 -1.93 -16.53 -4.11
N LEU A 167 -2.64 -15.54 -4.64
CA LEU A 167 -2.08 -14.37 -5.28
C LEU A 167 -1.93 -13.23 -4.27
N ARG A 168 -0.98 -12.33 -4.54
CA ARG A 168 -0.73 -11.12 -3.74
C ARG A 168 -1.47 -9.92 -4.35
N ALA A 169 -1.94 -9.04 -3.50
CA ALA A 169 -2.52 -7.77 -3.95
C ALA A 169 -1.48 -6.84 -4.58
N PHE A 170 -1.96 -5.83 -5.32
CA PHE A 170 -1.21 -4.77 -5.99
C PHE A 170 -0.21 -5.23 -7.05
N LYS A 171 -0.10 -6.54 -7.32
CA LYS A 171 0.72 -7.09 -8.41
C LYS A 171 -0.09 -7.30 -9.67
N TYR A 172 0.61 -7.25 -10.82
CA TYR A 172 0.07 -7.64 -12.11
C TYR A 172 0.32 -9.11 -12.35
N TYR A 173 -0.69 -9.81 -12.82
CA TYR A 173 -0.62 -11.21 -13.20
C TYR A 173 -0.98 -11.33 -14.66
N HIS A 174 -0.05 -11.87 -15.44
CA HIS A 174 -0.16 -11.98 -16.88
C HIS A 174 -0.66 -13.35 -17.28
N ILE A 175 -1.48 -13.37 -18.33
CA ILE A 175 -2.00 -14.60 -18.91
C ILE A 175 -1.91 -14.55 -20.42
N LYS A 176 -1.63 -15.69 -21.02
CA LYS A 176 -1.74 -15.96 -22.45
C LYS A 176 -2.90 -16.93 -22.62
N VAL A 177 -3.84 -16.60 -23.49
CA VAL A 177 -4.96 -17.50 -23.86
C VAL A 177 -4.89 -17.78 -25.34
N THR A 178 -4.97 -19.06 -25.71
CA THR A 178 -4.94 -19.51 -27.10
C THR A 178 -6.27 -20.17 -27.41
N ASP A 179 -6.94 -19.80 -28.50
CA ASP A 179 -8.18 -20.43 -28.95
C ASP A 179 -7.93 -21.69 -29.78
N GLY A 180 -9.00 -22.40 -30.18
CA GLY A 180 -8.93 -23.63 -30.97
C GLY A 180 -8.31 -23.49 -32.34
N ARG A 181 -8.18 -22.28 -32.88
CA ARG A 181 -7.50 -21.98 -34.15
C ARG A 181 -6.03 -21.60 -33.97
N GLY A 182 -5.56 -21.49 -32.71
CA GLY A 182 -4.22 -21.06 -32.40
C GLY A 182 -4.06 -19.55 -32.29
N CYS A 183 -5.14 -18.76 -32.31
CA CYS A 183 -5.06 -17.31 -32.07
C CYS A 183 -4.78 -17.03 -30.60
N VAL A 184 -3.79 -16.15 -30.36
CA VAL A 184 -3.28 -15.84 -29.03
C VAL A 184 -3.75 -14.47 -28.59
N GLN A 185 -4.21 -14.36 -27.35
CA GLN A 185 -4.46 -13.12 -26.66
C GLN A 185 -3.63 -13.06 -25.37
N HIS A 186 -2.91 -11.96 -25.18
CA HIS A 186 -2.20 -11.63 -23.96
C HIS A 186 -2.96 -10.56 -23.20
N ASP A 187 -3.08 -10.71 -21.89
CA ASP A 187 -3.68 -9.71 -21.02
C ASP A 187 -3.14 -9.83 -19.60
N SER A 188 -3.52 -8.91 -18.73
CA SER A 188 -3.09 -8.92 -17.33
C SER A 188 -4.15 -8.36 -16.41
N VAL A 189 -4.15 -8.82 -15.17
CA VAL A 189 -5.00 -8.30 -14.10
C VAL A 189 -4.13 -7.78 -12.95
N LYS A 190 -4.45 -6.57 -12.47
CA LYS A 190 -3.92 -6.03 -11.21
C LYS A 190 -4.92 -6.29 -10.10
N LEU A 191 -4.50 -7.05 -9.09
CA LEU A 191 -5.37 -7.36 -7.97
C LEU A 191 -5.44 -6.20 -6.97
N LYS A 192 -6.62 -6.02 -6.40
CA LYS A 192 -6.89 -5.06 -5.33
C LYS A 192 -6.82 -5.76 -3.97
N ALA A 193 -6.58 -4.98 -2.91
CA ALA A 193 -6.73 -5.43 -1.54
C ALA A 193 -7.56 -4.44 -0.74
N TYR A 194 -8.06 -4.89 0.40
CA TYR A 194 -8.52 -4.00 1.44
C TYR A 194 -7.31 -3.49 2.22
N PRO A 195 -7.19 -2.18 2.46
CA PRO A 195 -6.13 -1.65 3.31
C PRO A 195 -6.35 -2.11 4.74
N ASN A 196 -5.25 -2.36 5.45
CA ASN A 196 -5.32 -2.59 6.87
C ASN A 196 -5.66 -1.28 7.60
N PRO A 197 -6.31 -1.35 8.77
CA PRO A 197 -6.55 -0.18 9.59
C PRO A 197 -5.25 0.52 9.98
N VAL A 198 -5.25 1.85 10.00
CA VAL A 198 -4.14 2.69 10.49
C VAL A 198 -4.66 3.53 11.63
N ILE A 199 -3.97 3.49 12.77
CA ILE A 199 -4.34 4.26 13.97
C ILE A 199 -3.10 4.88 14.63
N GLU A 200 -3.33 5.87 15.45
CA GLU A 200 -2.35 6.43 16.39
C GLU A 200 -2.88 6.31 17.81
N ILE A 201 -2.05 5.79 18.71
CA ILE A 201 -2.38 5.64 20.14
C ILE A 201 -1.83 6.87 20.89
N SER A 202 -2.63 7.40 21.80
CA SER A 202 -2.24 8.45 22.73
C SER A 202 -2.58 8.08 24.17
N THR A 203 -1.90 8.72 25.09
CA THR A 203 -2.02 8.50 26.52
C THR A 203 -2.24 9.82 27.27
N ASP A 204 -3.11 9.77 28.28
CA ASP A 204 -3.31 10.86 29.24
C ASP A 204 -2.96 10.35 30.65
N PRO A 205 -2.10 11.05 31.40
CA PRO A 205 -1.51 12.35 31.20
C PRO A 205 -0.26 12.36 30.28
N SER A 206 0.42 11.26 30.03
CA SER A 206 1.54 11.09 29.09
C SER A 206 2.08 9.65 29.11
N ASP A 207 3.06 9.36 28.25
CA ASP A 207 3.76 8.05 28.17
C ASP A 207 4.66 7.78 29.39
N THR A 208 4.93 8.80 30.19
CA THR A 208 5.64 8.65 31.45
C THR A 208 4.74 9.02 32.61
N VAL A 209 4.51 8.09 33.51
CA VAL A 209 3.76 8.27 34.78
C VAL A 209 4.60 7.87 35.96
N TYR A 210 4.13 8.19 37.15
CA TYR A 210 4.90 8.01 38.37
C TYR A 210 4.22 7.03 39.32
N LEU A 211 4.99 6.20 40.02
CA LEU A 211 4.48 5.11 40.84
C LEU A 211 3.47 5.54 41.92
N GLN A 212 3.49 6.81 42.31
CA GLN A 212 2.56 7.32 43.32
C GLN A 212 1.27 7.90 42.70
N ASN A 213 1.24 8.09 41.37
CA ASN A 213 0.04 8.38 40.56
C ASN A 213 0.13 7.70 39.20
N PRO A 214 0.11 6.36 39.12
CA PRO A 214 0.45 5.58 37.94
C PRO A 214 -0.77 5.29 37.04
N HIS A 215 -1.70 6.21 37.00
CA HIS A 215 -2.90 6.06 36.20
C HIS A 215 -2.66 6.56 34.77
N VAL A 216 -3.06 5.76 33.77
CA VAL A 216 -3.01 6.11 32.36
C VAL A 216 -4.36 5.84 31.73
N THR A 217 -4.89 6.81 31.03
CA THR A 217 -6.04 6.64 30.12
C THR A 217 -5.50 6.55 28.70
N TYR A 218 -5.88 5.49 27.99
CA TYR A 218 -5.50 5.28 26.61
C TYR A 218 -6.60 5.76 25.67
N SER A 219 -6.21 6.31 24.55
CA SER A 219 -7.13 6.63 23.45
C SER A 219 -6.46 6.37 22.11
N PHE A 220 -7.20 6.38 21.03
CA PHE A 220 -6.63 6.25 19.70
C PHE A 220 -7.41 7.06 18.68
N GLU A 221 -6.71 7.48 17.63
CA GLU A 221 -7.28 8.13 16.45
C GLU A 221 -7.21 7.18 15.25
N ASN A 222 -8.28 7.14 14.45
CA ASN A 222 -8.33 6.38 13.22
C ASN A 222 -7.77 7.21 12.07
N LEU A 223 -6.58 6.87 11.59
CA LEU A 223 -5.86 7.51 10.49
C LEU A 223 -5.97 6.73 9.18
N SER A 224 -6.88 5.76 9.08
CA SER A 224 -7.05 4.94 7.89
C SER A 224 -7.41 5.78 6.66
N ILE A 225 -6.90 5.38 5.50
CA ILE A 225 -7.19 6.03 4.21
C ILE A 225 -8.71 6.02 3.97
N ASP A 226 -9.22 7.13 3.42
CA ASP A 226 -10.64 7.35 3.13
C ASP A 226 -11.56 7.21 4.35
N SER A 227 -11.03 7.42 5.56
CA SER A 227 -11.76 7.28 6.83
C SER A 227 -12.48 5.93 6.95
N LEU A 228 -11.85 4.86 6.49
CA LEU A 228 -12.38 3.50 6.60
C LEU A 228 -12.82 3.23 8.05
N PRO A 229 -14.09 2.89 8.27
CA PRO A 229 -14.57 2.67 9.62
C PRO A 229 -13.88 1.47 10.24
N LEU A 230 -13.68 1.51 11.55
CA LEU A 230 -13.29 0.33 12.31
C LEU A 230 -14.56 -0.44 12.68
N SER A 231 -14.52 -1.76 12.56
CA SER A 231 -15.66 -2.64 12.89
C SER A 231 -15.58 -3.16 14.31
N ASN A 232 -14.36 -3.33 14.81
CA ASN A 232 -14.09 -3.86 16.14
C ASN A 232 -12.67 -3.48 16.57
N PHE A 233 -12.43 -3.47 17.87
CA PHE A 233 -11.11 -3.32 18.45
C PHE A 233 -11.09 -3.91 19.86
N TYR A 234 -9.88 -4.20 20.36
CA TYR A 234 -9.66 -4.51 21.77
C TYR A 234 -8.22 -4.17 22.18
N TRP A 235 -8.10 -3.73 23.41
CA TRP A 235 -6.83 -3.44 24.09
C TRP A 235 -6.29 -4.67 24.80
N ILE A 236 -4.99 -4.82 24.80
CA ILE A 236 -4.23 -5.70 25.70
C ILE A 236 -3.38 -4.77 26.59
N LEU A 237 -3.96 -4.36 27.72
CA LEU A 237 -3.38 -3.37 28.63
C LEU A 237 -2.17 -3.89 29.41
N ASN A 238 -2.10 -5.20 29.59
CA ASN A 238 -0.95 -5.88 30.21
C ASN A 238 -0.81 -7.27 29.62
N GLN A 239 0.27 -7.50 28.87
CA GLN A 239 0.52 -8.79 28.22
C GLN A 239 0.82 -9.91 29.24
N GLN A 240 1.56 -9.60 30.32
CA GLN A 240 1.96 -10.59 31.33
C GLN A 240 0.75 -11.20 32.05
N TYR A 241 -0.26 -10.40 32.32
CA TYR A 241 -1.48 -10.82 33.04
C TYR A 241 -2.69 -10.96 32.12
N ASN A 242 -2.52 -10.78 30.80
CA ASN A 242 -3.57 -10.84 29.78
C ASN A 242 -4.80 -9.97 30.14
N ILE A 243 -4.55 -8.75 30.61
CA ILE A 243 -5.61 -7.80 30.93
C ILE A 243 -6.06 -7.12 29.64
N THR A 244 -7.32 -7.27 29.30
CA THR A 244 -7.90 -6.73 28.07
C THR A 244 -9.06 -5.78 28.35
N SER A 245 -9.33 -4.86 27.40
CA SER A 245 -10.49 -3.96 27.46
C SER A 245 -11.05 -3.74 26.04
N THR A 246 -12.34 -3.47 25.96
CA THR A 246 -13.06 -3.03 24.75
C THR A 246 -13.62 -1.62 24.89
N GLU A 247 -13.25 -0.91 25.95
CA GLU A 247 -13.60 0.50 26.14
C GLU A 247 -12.82 1.37 25.15
N LEU A 248 -13.45 2.47 24.69
CA LEU A 248 -12.78 3.43 23.80
C LEU A 248 -11.58 4.09 24.48
N GLU A 249 -11.75 4.42 25.75
CA GLU A 249 -10.76 5.10 26.59
C GLU A 249 -10.53 4.31 27.89
N PRO A 250 -9.86 3.14 27.83
CA PRO A 250 -9.62 2.35 29.01
C PRO A 250 -8.62 3.04 29.93
N ARG A 251 -8.91 3.04 31.22
CA ARG A 251 -7.98 3.48 32.25
C ARG A 251 -7.26 2.28 32.86
N PHE A 252 -5.94 2.36 32.95
CA PHE A 252 -5.11 1.35 33.55
C PHE A 252 -4.25 1.93 34.67
N THR A 253 -4.01 1.13 35.72
CA THR A 253 -3.22 1.52 36.90
C THR A 253 -2.05 0.57 37.04
N TYR A 254 -0.85 1.09 36.94
CA TYR A 254 0.38 0.33 37.10
C TYR A 254 0.72 0.21 38.61
N VAL A 255 1.34 -0.90 38.98
CA VAL A 255 1.62 -1.17 40.39
C VAL A 255 3.11 -1.26 40.72
N GLU A 256 3.98 -1.22 39.72
CA GLU A 256 5.43 -1.28 39.87
C GLU A 256 6.09 -0.34 38.86
N THR A 257 7.33 0.05 39.15
CA THR A 257 8.15 0.82 38.19
C THR A 257 8.63 -0.08 37.05
N GLY A 258 8.74 0.48 35.83
CA GLY A 258 9.21 -0.26 34.65
C GLY A 258 8.71 0.32 33.37
N GLU A 259 9.02 -0.35 32.24
CA GLU A 259 8.46 -0.07 30.93
C GLU A 259 7.44 -1.15 30.58
N TYR A 260 6.28 -0.71 30.15
CA TYR A 260 5.14 -1.58 29.87
C TYR A 260 4.65 -1.35 28.44
N SER A 261 4.45 -2.43 27.70
CA SER A 261 3.83 -2.38 26.37
C SER A 261 2.34 -2.67 26.50
N THR A 262 1.56 -1.81 25.88
CA THR A 262 0.12 -1.98 25.68
C THR A 262 -0.12 -2.15 24.18
N ASP A 263 -0.90 -3.17 23.79
CA ASP A 263 -1.26 -3.39 22.41
C ASP A 263 -2.72 -3.02 22.15
N LEU A 264 -2.99 -2.42 21.01
CA LEU A 264 -4.34 -2.22 20.48
C LEU A 264 -4.48 -2.98 19.18
N LYS A 265 -5.39 -3.93 19.14
CA LYS A 265 -5.77 -4.63 17.91
C LYS A 265 -7.06 -4.06 17.36
N VAL A 266 -7.03 -3.65 16.10
CA VAL A 266 -8.15 -3.01 15.41
C VAL A 266 -8.51 -3.78 14.15
N TYR A 267 -9.80 -3.77 13.79
CA TYR A 267 -10.36 -4.46 12.63
C TYR A 267 -11.18 -3.51 11.78
N ASN A 268 -11.12 -3.66 10.47
CA ASN A 268 -12.09 -3.03 9.57
C ASN A 268 -13.29 -3.96 9.27
N PRO A 269 -14.38 -3.47 8.63
CA PRO A 269 -15.54 -4.29 8.31
C PRO A 269 -15.27 -5.47 7.38
N GLN A 270 -14.16 -5.46 6.66
CA GLN A 270 -13.73 -6.52 5.76
C GLN A 270 -12.94 -7.62 6.48
N GLY A 271 -12.67 -7.44 7.78
CA GLY A 271 -11.94 -8.39 8.62
C GLY A 271 -10.43 -8.23 8.57
N CYS A 272 -9.91 -7.17 7.92
CA CYS A 272 -8.49 -6.85 7.98
C CYS A 272 -8.15 -6.27 9.34
N ASP A 273 -7.06 -6.72 9.93
CA ASP A 273 -6.62 -6.30 11.26
C ASP A 273 -5.17 -5.81 11.28
N THR A 274 -4.89 -4.98 12.25
CA THR A 274 -3.54 -4.54 12.61
C THR A 274 -3.42 -4.44 14.12
N THR A 275 -2.24 -4.73 14.63
CA THR A 275 -1.90 -4.55 16.05
C THR A 275 -0.87 -3.43 16.16
N TYR A 276 -1.15 -2.46 17.01
CA TYR A 276 -0.26 -1.35 17.35
C TYR A 276 0.17 -1.46 18.78
N SER A 277 1.47 -1.31 19.03
CA SER A 277 2.05 -1.35 20.38
C SER A 277 2.43 0.05 20.81
N HIS A 278 2.14 0.38 22.06
CA HIS A 278 2.49 1.64 22.68
C HIS A 278 3.19 1.36 24.03
N THR A 279 4.23 2.14 24.34
CA THR A 279 5.03 1.92 25.55
C THR A 279 4.79 3.02 26.57
N VAL A 280 4.49 2.63 27.80
CA VAL A 280 4.38 3.52 28.96
C VAL A 280 5.48 3.21 29.95
N LYS A 281 6.12 4.26 30.44
CA LYS A 281 7.17 4.19 31.47
C LYS A 281 6.63 4.61 32.83
N VAL A 282 6.82 3.78 33.84
CA VAL A 282 6.47 4.09 35.23
C VAL A 282 7.74 4.35 36.01
N GLU A 283 7.91 5.58 36.49
CA GLU A 283 9.09 6.02 37.23
C GLU A 283 8.85 6.19 38.72
N PRO A 284 9.88 6.07 39.55
CA PRO A 284 9.76 6.42 40.96
C PRO A 284 9.67 7.92 41.15
N VAL A 285 8.98 8.38 42.21
CA VAL A 285 8.91 9.81 42.53
C VAL A 285 10.06 10.19 43.49
N LYS A 286 10.79 11.23 43.11
CA LYS A 286 11.76 11.90 44.00
C LYS A 286 11.63 13.39 43.79
N LEU A 287 11.15 14.11 44.81
CA LEU A 287 10.93 15.54 44.77
C LEU A 287 12.19 16.34 45.11
N LYS A 288 12.39 17.45 44.36
CA LYS A 288 13.33 18.53 44.67
C LYS A 288 12.52 19.68 45.27
N ILE A 289 12.76 19.98 46.56
CA ILE A 289 12.08 21.06 47.25
C ILE A 289 13.09 22.18 47.47
N PRO A 290 12.86 23.42 46.99
CA PRO A 290 13.80 24.51 47.14
C PRO A 290 13.89 24.96 48.59
N ASN A 291 15.07 25.44 48.99
CA ASN A 291 15.29 26.02 50.32
C ASN A 291 15.25 27.53 50.34
N VAL A 292 15.08 28.18 49.17
CA VAL A 292 14.98 29.65 48.98
C VAL A 292 14.18 29.95 47.74
N PHE A 293 13.39 31.01 47.78
CA PHE A 293 12.79 31.64 46.61
C PHE A 293 12.72 33.16 46.79
N THR A 294 12.57 33.90 45.67
CA THR A 294 12.74 35.33 45.63
C THR A 294 11.54 36.02 44.98
N PRO A 295 10.41 36.15 45.73
CA PRO A 295 9.17 36.74 45.19
C PRO A 295 9.30 38.28 45.08
N ASN A 296 10.06 38.74 44.09
CA ASN A 296 10.31 40.14 43.79
C ASN A 296 9.64 40.63 42.51
N GLY A 297 8.93 39.76 41.80
CA GLY A 297 8.19 40.03 40.59
C GLY A 297 9.04 40.15 39.32
N ASP A 298 10.28 39.61 39.33
CA ASP A 298 11.18 39.65 38.17
C ASP A 298 10.98 38.44 37.22
N GLY A 299 10.05 37.55 37.57
CA GLY A 299 9.72 36.33 36.80
C GLY A 299 10.64 35.16 37.08
N THR A 300 11.60 35.29 38.02
CA THR A 300 12.53 34.20 38.38
C THR A 300 12.43 33.84 39.85
N ASN A 301 12.11 32.57 40.15
CA ASN A 301 11.94 32.05 41.50
C ASN A 301 10.94 32.87 42.38
N ASP A 302 9.91 33.41 41.76
CA ASP A 302 8.88 34.20 42.44
C ASP A 302 7.94 33.31 43.29
N TYR A 303 7.93 32.01 43.02
CA TYR A 303 7.06 31.05 43.70
C TYR A 303 7.86 29.91 44.31
N PHE A 304 7.28 29.30 45.35
CA PHE A 304 7.84 28.10 46.00
C PHE A 304 7.58 26.87 45.15
N ILE A 305 8.35 26.62 44.08
CA ILE A 305 8.16 25.56 43.10
C ILE A 305 8.81 24.26 43.58
N ILE A 306 8.00 23.21 43.71
CA ILE A 306 8.44 21.85 44.03
C ILE A 306 8.42 21.06 42.69
N SER A 307 9.54 20.43 42.34
CA SER A 307 9.73 19.71 41.06
C SER A 307 10.27 18.31 41.30
N LEU A 308 10.44 17.51 40.21
CA LEU A 308 11.19 16.26 40.27
C LEU A 308 12.70 16.51 40.43
N ASP A 309 13.36 15.68 41.22
CA ASP A 309 14.82 15.64 41.31
C ASP A 309 15.40 15.00 40.01
N GLY A 310 16.24 15.72 39.30
CA GLY A 310 16.81 15.27 38.04
C GLY A 310 15.95 15.54 36.79
N GLY A 311 14.77 16.14 36.95
CA GLY A 311 14.04 16.73 35.86
C GLY A 311 14.82 17.90 35.27
N SER A 312 14.80 18.10 33.94
CA SER A 312 15.33 19.31 33.32
C SER A 312 14.62 20.50 33.99
N ASP A 313 15.39 21.37 34.66
CA ASP A 313 14.88 22.66 35.13
C ASP A 313 14.43 23.44 33.87
N LEU A 314 13.18 23.25 33.47
CA LEU A 314 12.58 24.07 32.43
C LEU A 314 12.52 25.48 33.01
N LYS A 315 13.45 26.32 32.59
CA LYS A 315 13.43 27.73 32.88
C LYS A 315 12.17 28.31 32.26
N GLY A 316 11.18 28.59 33.08
CA GLY A 316 10.03 29.37 32.66
C GLY A 316 10.51 30.74 32.22
N THR A 317 10.73 30.96 30.94
CA THR A 317 10.86 32.30 30.37
C THR A 317 9.46 32.85 30.27
N ARG A 318 9.17 33.80 31.13
CA ARG A 318 7.99 34.64 30.98
C ARG A 318 8.29 35.63 29.86
N ASP A 319 7.72 35.42 28.69
CA ASP A 319 7.63 36.46 27.69
C ASP A 319 6.71 37.55 28.24
N GLY A 320 7.30 38.74 28.42
CA GLY A 320 6.64 39.87 29.06
C GLY A 320 5.56 40.48 28.18
N ASP A 321 4.33 40.03 28.33
CA ASP A 321 3.18 40.84 27.99
C ASP A 321 2.09 40.65 29.07
N GLY A 322 1.71 41.77 29.68
CA GLY A 322 0.93 41.87 30.90
C GLY A 322 -0.52 41.44 30.79
N GLY A 323 -0.78 40.13 30.66
CA GLY A 323 -2.08 39.53 30.73
C GLY A 323 -2.26 38.74 32.04
N SER A 324 -3.21 39.14 32.88
CA SER A 324 -3.65 38.38 34.07
C SER A 324 -4.12 36.98 33.65
N GLY A 325 -3.35 35.93 33.96
CA GLY A 325 -3.66 34.56 33.69
C GLY A 325 -2.55 33.76 33.03
N ALA A 326 -1.26 34.11 33.30
CA ALA A 326 -0.15 33.30 32.78
C ALA A 326 -0.10 31.95 33.46
N GLU A 327 -0.56 30.89 32.74
CA GLU A 327 -0.12 29.53 32.99
C GLU A 327 1.41 29.50 33.00
N TYR A 328 2.01 28.94 34.04
CA TYR A 328 3.44 28.68 34.10
C TYR A 328 3.78 27.57 33.12
N GLU A 329 4.12 27.93 31.88
CA GLU A 329 4.74 26.96 30.96
C GLU A 329 6.08 26.52 31.57
N GLY A 330 6.14 25.28 32.06
CA GLY A 330 7.40 24.64 32.43
C GLY A 330 7.46 23.84 33.72
N TYR A 331 6.49 23.93 34.61
CA TYR A 331 6.46 23.07 35.79
C TYR A 331 5.26 22.14 35.77
N GLU A 332 5.55 20.84 35.79
CA GLU A 332 4.50 19.85 35.95
C GLU A 332 3.82 20.01 37.34
N PRO A 333 2.48 19.98 37.42
CA PRO A 333 1.78 20.08 38.68
C PRO A 333 2.08 18.86 39.53
N LEU A 334 2.04 19.02 40.85
CA LEU A 334 2.32 17.90 41.80
C LEU A 334 1.33 16.75 41.66
N SER A 335 0.13 17.00 41.11
CA SER A 335 -0.86 15.99 40.76
C SER A 335 -0.36 14.99 39.70
N ARG A 336 0.69 15.30 38.94
CA ARG A 336 1.38 14.34 38.07
C ARG A 336 2.08 13.24 38.85
N TYR A 337 2.58 13.56 40.04
CA TYR A 337 3.44 12.69 40.82
C TYR A 337 2.72 11.97 41.93
N TYR A 338 1.74 12.62 42.55
CA TYR A 338 0.95 12.12 43.68
C TYR A 338 -0.54 12.35 43.42
N GLU A 339 -1.40 11.52 44.03
CA GLU A 339 -2.85 11.67 43.92
C GLU A 339 -3.36 12.97 44.55
N SER A 340 -2.73 13.40 45.67
CA SER A 340 -2.97 14.71 46.28
C SER A 340 -1.79 15.19 47.12
N THR A 341 -1.69 16.53 47.30
CA THR A 341 -0.60 17.13 48.07
C THR A 341 -1.14 18.22 48.98
N GLU A 342 -0.79 18.17 50.24
CA GLU A 342 -1.15 19.16 51.25
C GLU A 342 0.12 19.89 51.72
N LEU A 343 0.19 21.22 51.52
CA LEU A 343 1.31 22.05 51.97
C LEU A 343 0.88 22.96 53.13
N THR A 344 1.64 22.91 54.22
CA THR A 344 1.48 23.84 55.34
C THR A 344 2.80 24.55 55.60
N ILE A 345 2.77 25.89 55.66
CA ILE A 345 3.93 26.74 55.98
C ILE A 345 3.75 27.38 57.35
N PHE A 346 4.80 27.36 58.14
CA PHE A 346 4.86 27.91 59.50
C PHE A 346 5.90 29.02 59.59
N ASN A 347 5.64 30.03 60.40
CA ASN A 347 6.67 30.99 60.82
C ASN A 347 7.56 30.37 61.94
N ARG A 348 8.63 31.10 62.35
CA ARG A 348 9.58 30.68 63.37
C ARG A 348 8.98 30.41 64.76
N TRP A 349 7.74 30.85 65.00
CA TRP A 349 7.01 30.62 66.24
C TRP A 349 6.01 29.45 66.14
N GLY A 350 6.02 28.69 65.00
CA GLY A 350 5.16 27.57 64.81
C GLY A 350 3.70 27.94 64.38
N ARG A 351 3.43 29.21 64.10
CA ARG A 351 2.12 29.64 63.61
C ARG A 351 2.00 29.37 62.10
N VAL A 352 0.90 28.77 61.67
CA VAL A 352 0.56 28.55 60.27
C VAL A 352 0.40 29.92 59.59
N VAL A 353 1.08 30.14 58.46
CA VAL A 353 1.02 31.31 57.66
C VAL A 353 0.50 31.07 56.23
N TYR A 354 0.55 29.81 55.77
CA TYR A 354 -0.05 29.33 54.54
C TYR A 354 -0.48 27.89 54.68
N HIS A 355 -1.58 27.52 54.02
CA HIS A 355 -2.06 26.15 53.95
C HIS A 355 -2.86 25.91 52.67
N SER A 356 -2.49 24.88 51.94
CA SER A 356 -3.21 24.38 50.75
C SER A 356 -3.43 22.88 50.90
N LYS A 357 -4.63 22.40 50.60
CA LYS A 357 -4.97 20.95 50.58
C LYS A 357 -4.64 20.30 49.24
N ASP A 358 -4.37 21.12 48.23
CA ASP A 358 -3.95 20.71 46.91
C ASP A 358 -3.03 21.79 46.33
N TYR A 359 -1.73 21.62 46.64
CA TYR A 359 -0.71 22.63 46.33
C TYR A 359 -0.35 22.61 44.85
N GLN A 360 -0.50 23.78 44.17
CA GLN A 360 -0.31 23.94 42.75
C GLN A 360 0.98 24.70 42.37
N ASN A 361 2.00 24.73 43.26
CA ASN A 361 3.23 25.52 43.03
C ASN A 361 2.97 27.04 42.91
N ASP A 362 1.98 27.55 43.61
CA ASP A 362 1.41 28.90 43.45
C ASP A 362 1.70 29.84 44.61
N TRP A 363 2.41 29.42 45.68
CA TRP A 363 2.69 30.27 46.82
C TRP A 363 3.87 31.22 46.56
N ASP A 364 3.59 32.51 46.56
CA ASP A 364 4.54 33.62 46.37
C ASP A 364 5.05 34.25 47.69
N GLY A 365 4.76 33.64 48.82
CA GLY A 365 5.07 34.17 50.13
C GLY A 365 4.13 35.25 50.63
N ASP A 366 3.03 35.52 49.94
CA ASP A 366 2.01 36.51 50.31
C ASP A 366 2.61 37.87 50.80
N ASN A 367 2.07 38.40 51.86
CA ASN A 367 2.57 39.61 52.53
C ASN A 367 3.63 39.34 53.63
N LEU A 368 4.25 38.16 53.58
CA LEU A 368 5.26 37.79 54.57
C LEU A 368 6.57 38.54 54.37
N SER A 369 7.30 38.83 55.43
CA SER A 369 8.61 39.50 55.38
C SER A 369 9.72 38.52 55.01
N ASP A 370 10.86 39.06 54.58
CA ASP A 370 12.10 38.30 54.39
C ASP A 370 12.41 37.52 55.65
N GLY A 371 12.79 36.24 55.48
CA GLY A 371 13.12 35.37 56.61
C GLY A 371 12.94 33.90 56.33
N THR A 372 13.23 33.11 57.34
CA THR A 372 13.10 31.64 57.27
C THR A 372 11.73 31.22 57.77
N TYR A 373 11.10 30.38 56.97
CA TYR A 373 9.83 29.70 57.24
C TYR A 373 10.05 28.20 57.25
N PHE A 374 9.12 27.45 57.80
CA PHE A 374 9.20 26.00 57.85
C PHE A 374 8.00 25.41 57.13
N TYR A 375 8.21 24.34 56.36
CA TYR A 375 7.15 23.69 55.64
C TYR A 375 6.96 22.23 56.06
N VAL A 376 5.73 21.76 55.94
CA VAL A 376 5.36 20.36 55.90
C VAL A 376 4.54 20.12 54.66
N LEU A 377 5.08 19.29 53.78
CA LEU A 377 4.40 18.83 52.56
C LEU A 377 4.02 17.36 52.77
N LYS A 378 2.71 17.05 52.78
CA LYS A 378 2.19 15.70 52.81
C LYS A 378 1.75 15.34 51.40
N CYS A 379 2.24 14.23 50.90
CA CYS A 379 1.91 13.71 49.55
C CYS A 379 1.23 12.36 49.73
N HIS A 380 0.02 12.24 49.19
CA HIS A 380 -0.73 10.99 49.19
C HIS A 380 -0.56 10.31 47.86
N GLY A 381 -0.09 9.07 47.88
CA GLY A 381 0.17 8.31 46.64
C GLY A 381 -0.44 6.91 46.71
N LEU A 382 -0.59 6.28 45.57
CA LEU A 382 -1.18 4.94 45.45
C LEU A 382 -0.47 3.89 46.33
N LYS A 383 0.86 3.93 46.38
CA LYS A 383 1.66 2.93 47.15
C LYS A 383 1.93 3.35 48.54
N ASN A 384 2.38 4.58 48.74
CA ASN A 384 2.78 5.10 50.05
C ASN A 384 2.57 6.60 50.12
N ASP A 385 2.18 7.05 51.31
CA ASP A 385 2.23 8.47 51.63
C ASP A 385 3.67 8.89 51.91
N ALA A 386 4.02 10.09 51.52
CA ALA A 386 5.31 10.71 51.80
C ALA A 386 5.10 12.04 52.56
N THR A 387 5.97 12.31 53.53
CA THR A 387 5.97 13.59 54.21
C THR A 387 7.36 14.19 54.14
N TYR A 388 7.43 15.38 53.54
CA TYR A 388 8.63 16.18 53.44
C TYR A 388 8.52 17.36 54.40
N GLN A 389 9.59 17.65 55.10
CA GLN A 389 9.65 18.80 56.01
C GLN A 389 11.00 19.47 55.93
N GLY A 390 11.00 20.77 56.07
CA GLY A 390 12.23 21.55 55.97
C GLY A 390 12.00 23.02 56.22
N SER A 391 13.00 23.84 55.82
CA SER A 391 12.92 25.27 55.87
C SER A 391 13.04 25.88 54.46
N VAL A 392 12.35 26.98 54.27
CA VAL A 392 12.44 27.80 53.05
C VAL A 392 12.68 29.26 53.43
N MET A 393 13.56 29.92 52.71
CA MET A 393 13.87 31.34 52.91
C MET A 393 13.18 32.20 51.87
N ILE A 394 12.46 33.22 52.31
CA ILE A 394 11.89 34.27 51.45
C ILE A 394 12.88 35.43 51.39
N ILE A 395 13.22 35.89 50.23
CA ILE A 395 14.06 37.09 49.95
C ILE A 395 13.35 37.95 48.96
N LYS A 396 12.68 39.02 49.40
CA LYS A 396 11.95 39.97 48.53
C LYS A 396 12.80 41.20 48.10
N SER A 397 13.78 41.54 48.91
CA SER A 397 14.62 42.70 48.64
C SER A 397 15.85 42.33 47.85
N GLN A 398 15.95 42.83 46.61
CA GLN A 398 17.26 42.92 45.97
C GLN A 398 18.10 43.94 46.75
N ARG A 399 19.19 43.51 47.35
CA ARG A 399 20.22 44.45 47.76
C ARG A 399 20.75 45.12 46.49
N LYS A 400 20.43 46.44 46.31
CA LYS A 400 21.05 47.28 45.31
C LYS A 400 22.57 47.37 45.55
#